data_5492c9acb43479893e02cd6c59467450
#
_entry.id   5492c9acb43479893e02cd6c59467450
#
_cell.length_a   1.000
_cell.length_b   1.000
_cell.length_c   1.000
_cell.angle_alpha   90.00
_cell.angle_beta   90.00
_cell.angle_gamma   90.00
#
_symmetry.space_group_name_H-M   'P 1'
#
loop_
_entity.id
_entity.type
_entity.pdbx_description
1 polymer ?
#
loop_
_entity_poly.entity_id
_entity_poly.type
_entity_poly.pdbx_seq_one_letter_code
_entity_poly.pdbx_strand_id
1 'polypeptide(L)'
;MARILRGEIRWADLNPVRGKEQAGNRPVLILSHDVFNERSGTVIAVALTSHPQRAAFPLTLELQSGDLPKKSWVKISQIRTLSIERIGSRVGRALPEEVAQIVDGFNEIIGT
;
A
#
# COMPACT_ATOMS: atom_id res chain seq x y z
N MET A 1 -21.13 6.08 -0.95
CA MET A 1 -19.83 5.51 -1.32
C MET A 1 -19.29 4.66 -0.18
N ALA A 2 -18.80 3.47 -0.50
CA ALA A 2 -18.19 2.63 0.51
C ALA A 2 -16.91 3.29 1.06
N ARG A 3 -16.69 3.18 2.36
CA ARG A 3 -15.52 3.74 3.02
C ARG A 3 -14.28 2.96 2.64
N ILE A 4 -13.17 3.68 2.49
CA ILE A 4 -11.86 3.07 2.27
C ILE A 4 -11.18 2.99 3.63
N LEU A 5 -10.89 1.77 4.07
CA LEU A 5 -10.42 1.51 5.42
C LEU A 5 -8.92 1.16 5.45
N ARG A 6 -8.27 1.58 6.53
CA ARG A 6 -6.89 1.19 6.83
C ARG A 6 -6.78 -0.34 6.84
N GLY A 7 -5.74 -0.86 6.18
CA GLY A 7 -5.48 -2.28 6.09
C GLY A 7 -6.12 -2.97 4.89
N GLU A 8 -7.05 -2.32 4.22
CA GLU A 8 -7.62 -2.88 3.00
C GLU A 8 -6.61 -2.90 1.86
N ILE A 9 -6.67 -3.94 1.05
CA ILE A 9 -5.92 -4.04 -0.18
C ILE A 9 -6.93 -3.82 -1.31
N ARG A 10 -6.68 -2.81 -2.14
CA ARG A 10 -7.60 -2.40 -3.19
C ARG A 10 -6.85 -2.17 -4.49
N TRP A 11 -7.54 -2.38 -5.61
CA TRP A 11 -6.99 -1.99 -6.90
C TRP A 11 -6.84 -0.48 -6.97
N ALA A 12 -5.78 -0.03 -7.61
CA ALA A 12 -5.56 1.39 -7.86
C ALA A 12 -4.88 1.63 -9.20
N ASP A 13 -5.25 2.73 -9.84
CA ASP A 13 -4.58 3.21 -11.02
C ASP A 13 -3.44 4.15 -10.59
N LEU A 14 -2.21 3.72 -10.83
CA LEU A 14 -1.01 4.45 -10.42
C LEU A 14 -0.45 5.35 -11.53
N ASN A 15 -1.04 5.33 -12.70
CA ASN A 15 -0.60 6.19 -13.80
C ASN A 15 -1.15 7.62 -13.65
N PRO A 16 -0.45 8.64 -14.14
CA PRO A 16 0.90 8.59 -14.71
C PRO A 16 1.99 8.54 -13.64
N VAL A 17 3.11 7.93 -13.99
CA VAL A 17 4.29 7.84 -13.12
C VAL A 17 5.52 8.31 -13.88
N ARG A 18 6.63 8.53 -13.15
CA ARG A 18 7.91 8.93 -13.73
C ARG A 18 9.04 8.05 -13.18
N GLY A 19 9.97 7.72 -14.08
CA GLY A 19 11.17 7.01 -13.70
C GLY A 19 10.90 5.65 -13.11
N LYS A 20 11.43 5.42 -11.90
CA LYS A 20 11.36 4.14 -11.21
C LYS A 20 10.13 3.98 -10.32
N GLU A 21 9.18 4.91 -10.38
CA GLU A 21 7.93 4.76 -9.65
C GLU A 21 7.14 3.56 -10.17
N GLN A 22 6.44 2.89 -9.27
CA GLN A 22 5.58 1.78 -9.68
C GLN A 22 4.41 2.33 -10.49
N ALA A 23 4.09 1.64 -11.58
CA ALA A 23 3.12 2.10 -12.57
C ALA A 23 2.00 1.08 -12.76
N GLY A 24 0.96 1.51 -13.47
CA GLY A 24 -0.12 0.66 -13.92
C GLY A 24 -1.21 0.44 -12.88
N ASN A 25 -2.11 -0.47 -13.21
CA ASN A 25 -3.19 -0.85 -12.31
C ASN A 25 -2.69 -1.97 -11.40
N ARG A 26 -2.60 -1.69 -10.09
CA ARG A 26 -2.00 -2.60 -9.11
C ARG A 26 -2.80 -2.63 -7.83
N PRO A 27 -2.71 -3.75 -7.07
CA PRO A 27 -3.18 -3.72 -5.69
C PRO A 27 -2.33 -2.75 -4.86
N VAL A 28 -2.98 -1.99 -4.02
CA VAL A 28 -2.33 -1.12 -3.04
C VAL A 28 -2.87 -1.44 -1.65
N LEU A 29 -2.01 -1.30 -0.65
CA LEU A 29 -2.39 -1.45 0.75
C LEU A 29 -2.65 -0.06 1.33
N ILE A 30 -3.83 0.14 1.88
CA ILE A 30 -4.26 1.41 2.46
C ILE A 30 -3.66 1.52 3.86
N LEU A 31 -2.87 2.55 4.11
CA LEU A 31 -2.20 2.77 5.38
C LEU A 31 -2.88 3.84 6.23
N SER A 32 -3.59 4.76 5.61
CA SER A 32 -4.23 5.88 6.30
C SER A 32 -5.61 5.49 6.86
N HIS A 33 -5.96 6.12 7.98
CA HIS A 33 -7.24 5.88 8.64
C HIS A 33 -8.42 6.38 7.81
N ASP A 34 -9.57 5.75 8.00
CA ASP A 34 -10.80 6.06 7.26
C ASP A 34 -11.26 7.52 7.43
N VAL A 35 -11.11 8.08 8.62
CA VAL A 35 -11.47 9.49 8.86
C VAL A 35 -10.61 10.44 8.03
N PHE A 36 -9.30 10.17 7.96
CA PHE A 36 -8.41 10.93 7.10
C PHE A 36 -8.83 10.78 5.63
N ASN A 37 -9.07 9.54 5.19
CA ASN A 37 -9.43 9.24 3.81
C ASN A 37 -10.70 9.99 3.38
N GLU A 38 -11.69 9.96 4.25
CA GLU A 38 -12.98 10.61 3.99
C GLU A 38 -12.84 12.13 3.92
N ARG A 39 -12.11 12.70 4.87
CA ARG A 39 -11.98 14.17 4.96
C ARG A 39 -11.06 14.77 3.92
N SER A 40 -9.97 14.09 3.58
CA SER A 40 -8.99 14.61 2.64
C SER A 40 -9.33 14.34 1.17
N GLY A 41 -10.15 13.33 0.91
CA GLY A 41 -10.38 12.88 -0.46
C GLY A 41 -9.19 12.16 -1.06
N THR A 42 -8.23 11.78 -0.21
CA THR A 42 -7.03 11.03 -0.61
C THR A 42 -6.80 9.88 0.35
N VAL A 43 -5.93 8.96 -0.05
CA VAL A 43 -5.43 7.90 0.83
C VAL A 43 -3.92 7.90 0.80
N ILE A 44 -3.30 7.46 1.90
CA ILE A 44 -1.86 7.15 1.93
C ILE A 44 -1.76 5.65 1.80
N ALA A 45 -1.06 5.20 0.78
CA ALA A 45 -1.03 3.79 0.40
C ALA A 45 0.32 3.40 -0.17
N VAL A 46 0.53 2.11 -0.30
CA VAL A 46 1.74 1.55 -0.89
C VAL A 46 1.36 0.41 -1.83
N ALA A 47 1.96 0.37 -3.02
CA ALA A 47 1.66 -0.65 -4.00
C ALA A 47 2.28 -1.99 -3.62
N LEU A 48 1.59 -3.06 -3.99
CA LEU A 48 2.10 -4.43 -3.89
C LEU A 48 2.75 -4.83 -5.21
N THR A 49 3.75 -5.70 -5.11
CA THR A 49 4.37 -6.32 -6.27
C THR A 49 4.44 -7.83 -6.05
N SER A 50 4.26 -8.60 -7.13
CA SER A 50 4.45 -10.05 -7.10
C SER A 50 5.89 -10.46 -7.45
N HIS A 51 6.73 -9.50 -7.82
CA HIS A 51 8.16 -9.77 -8.04
C HIS A 51 8.86 -9.99 -6.70
N PRO A 52 9.56 -11.11 -6.52
CA PRO A 52 10.35 -11.35 -5.31
C PRO A 52 11.35 -10.21 -5.09
N GLN A 53 11.46 -9.79 -3.84
CA GLN A 53 12.36 -8.71 -3.45
C GLN A 53 13.58 -9.26 -2.73
N ARG A 54 14.78 -8.81 -3.11
CA ARG A 54 16.02 -9.21 -2.47
C ARG A 54 16.29 -8.42 -1.21
N ALA A 55 15.91 -7.15 -1.21
CA ALA A 55 16.08 -6.31 -0.04
C ALA A 55 15.15 -6.80 1.06
N ALA A 56 15.61 -6.71 2.30
CA ALA A 56 14.83 -7.08 3.46
C ALA A 56 14.27 -5.84 4.15
N PHE A 57 13.51 -6.07 5.23
CA PHE A 57 13.05 -4.99 6.10
C PHE A 57 14.23 -4.13 6.58
N PRO A 58 14.15 -2.80 6.60
CA PRO A 58 12.92 -2.01 6.43
C PRO A 58 12.60 -1.59 4.99
N LEU A 59 13.32 -2.06 4.00
CA LEU A 59 13.08 -1.64 2.61
C LEU A 59 11.89 -2.35 1.99
N THR A 60 11.71 -3.62 2.32
CA THR A 60 10.57 -4.40 1.83
C THR A 60 9.98 -5.26 2.94
N LEU A 61 8.75 -5.67 2.73
CA LEU A 61 8.06 -6.63 3.60
C LEU A 61 7.25 -7.58 2.72
N GLU A 62 7.42 -8.87 2.94
CA GLU A 62 6.57 -9.87 2.31
C GLU A 62 5.29 -10.00 3.12
N LEU A 63 4.13 -9.89 2.46
CA LEU A 63 2.84 -10.04 3.11
C LEU A 63 2.51 -11.53 3.29
N GLN A 64 2.15 -11.88 4.51
CA GLN A 64 1.77 -13.26 4.87
C GLN A 64 0.26 -13.45 4.87
N SER A 65 -0.49 -12.35 4.92
CA SER A 65 -1.93 -12.39 5.04
C SER A 65 -2.60 -12.70 3.71
N GLY A 66 -3.62 -13.52 3.80
CA GLY A 66 -4.32 -13.63 2.96
C GLY A 66 -5.01 -14.08 1.82
N ASP A 67 -5.81 -13.28 1.32
CA ASP A 67 -6.68 -13.53 0.18
C ASP A 67 -6.02 -13.12 -1.14
N LEU A 68 -4.71 -12.90 -1.13
CA LEU A 68 -4.02 -12.50 -2.34
C LEU A 68 -3.77 -13.72 -3.23
N PRO A 69 -4.06 -13.61 -4.53
CA PRO A 69 -3.88 -14.74 -5.45
C PRO A 69 -2.42 -15.10 -5.69
N LYS A 70 -1.51 -14.18 -5.37
CA LYS A 70 -0.07 -14.37 -5.55
C LYS A 70 0.68 -13.89 -4.32
N LYS A 71 1.82 -14.52 -4.06
CA LYS A 71 2.78 -14.03 -3.09
C LYS A 71 3.15 -12.60 -3.43
N SER A 72 3.09 -11.71 -2.44
CA SER A 72 3.23 -10.28 -2.68
C SER A 72 4.16 -9.62 -1.67
N TRP A 73 4.85 -8.59 -2.11
CA TRP A 73 5.77 -7.79 -1.31
C TRP A 73 5.36 -6.32 -1.39
N VAL A 74 5.70 -5.60 -0.35
CA VAL A 74 5.57 -4.14 -0.28
C VAL A 74 6.96 -3.52 -0.35
N LYS A 75 7.15 -2.55 -1.23
CA LYS A 75 8.34 -1.70 -1.24
C LYS A 75 8.04 -0.48 -0.38
N ILE A 76 8.52 -0.49 0.85
CA ILE A 76 8.09 0.47 1.88
C ILE A 76 8.39 1.92 1.50
N SER A 77 9.50 2.17 0.78
CA SER A 77 9.82 3.51 0.31
C SER A 77 8.87 4.07 -0.75
N GLN A 78 8.02 3.24 -1.32
CA GLN A 78 7.05 3.64 -2.36
C GLN A 78 5.69 4.07 -1.77
N ILE A 79 5.65 4.38 -0.50
CA ILE A 79 4.45 4.97 0.13
C ILE A 79 4.13 6.29 -0.56
N ARG A 80 2.86 6.48 -0.92
CA ARG A 80 2.44 7.66 -1.67
C ARG A 80 1.00 8.03 -1.35
N THR A 81 0.65 9.26 -1.67
CA THR A 81 -0.72 9.76 -1.58
C THR A 81 -1.42 9.57 -2.91
N LEU A 82 -2.63 9.04 -2.88
CA LEU A 82 -3.45 8.81 -4.07
C LEU A 82 -4.82 9.43 -3.87
N SER A 83 -5.36 10.05 -4.93
CA SER A 83 -6.76 10.47 -4.92
C SER A 83 -7.67 9.26 -4.76
N ILE A 84 -8.75 9.40 -4.00
CA ILE A 84 -9.74 8.32 -3.85
C ILE A 84 -10.35 7.91 -5.18
N GLU A 85 -10.33 8.80 -6.17
CA GLU A 85 -10.81 8.49 -7.52
C GLU A 85 -9.99 7.41 -8.22
N ARG A 86 -8.75 7.19 -7.77
CA ARG A 86 -7.88 6.16 -8.31
C ARG A 86 -8.11 4.80 -7.69
N ILE A 87 -8.89 4.74 -6.62
CA ILE A 87 -9.07 3.52 -5.81
C ILE A 87 -10.28 2.75 -6.30
N GLY A 88 -10.07 1.50 -6.61
CA GLY A 88 -11.10 0.59 -7.10
C GLY A 88 -11.54 -0.44 -6.06
N SER A 89 -11.90 -1.62 -6.53
CA SER A 89 -12.49 -2.65 -5.70
C SER A 89 -11.52 -3.26 -4.70
N ARG A 90 -12.06 -3.75 -3.61
CA ARG A 90 -11.29 -4.43 -2.57
C ARG A 90 -10.83 -5.80 -3.06
N VAL A 91 -9.56 -6.11 -2.80
CA VAL A 91 -8.95 -7.41 -3.11
C VAL A 91 -8.84 -8.27 -1.86
N GLY A 92 -8.51 -7.67 -0.72
CA GLY A 92 -8.28 -8.38 0.53
C GLY A 92 -7.95 -7.43 1.65
N ARG A 93 -7.30 -7.95 2.68
CA ARG A 93 -6.93 -7.18 3.86
C ARG A 93 -5.63 -7.70 4.44
N ALA A 94 -4.74 -6.77 4.80
CA ALA A 94 -3.53 -7.11 5.55
C ALA A 94 -3.84 -7.21 7.03
N LEU A 95 -3.01 -7.96 7.75
CA LEU A 95 -3.09 -8.03 9.21
C LEU A 95 -2.66 -6.71 9.83
N PRO A 96 -3.25 -6.31 10.98
CA PRO A 96 -2.82 -5.09 11.67
C PRO A 96 -1.32 -5.06 11.96
N GLU A 97 -0.72 -6.21 12.29
CA GLU A 97 0.71 -6.32 12.55
C GLU A 97 1.55 -5.99 11.32
N GLU A 98 1.07 -6.37 10.14
CA GLU A 98 1.77 -6.07 8.89
C GLU A 98 1.72 -4.58 8.58
N VAL A 99 0.57 -3.95 8.78
CA VAL A 99 0.43 -2.50 8.62
C VAL A 99 1.38 -1.77 9.57
N ALA A 100 1.44 -2.20 10.83
CA ALA A 100 2.34 -1.61 11.83
C ALA A 100 3.80 -1.77 11.42
N GLN A 101 4.20 -2.94 10.92
CA GLN A 101 5.57 -3.18 10.44
C GLN A 101 5.95 -2.27 9.28
N ILE A 102 5.01 -2.04 8.35
CA ILE A 102 5.27 -1.14 7.22
C ILE A 102 5.48 0.29 7.70
N VAL A 103 4.66 0.76 8.64
CA VAL A 103 4.82 2.10 9.22
C VAL A 103 6.16 2.20 9.95
N ASP A 104 6.53 1.19 10.73
CA ASP A 104 7.83 1.15 11.42
C ASP A 104 8.98 1.18 10.43
N GLY A 105 8.89 0.41 9.36
CA GLY A 105 9.92 0.40 8.32
C GLY A 105 10.06 1.76 7.64
N PHE A 106 8.94 2.41 7.36
CA PHE A 106 8.96 3.75 6.77
C PHE A 106 9.62 4.75 7.71
N ASN A 107 9.31 4.66 9.00
CA ASN A 107 9.95 5.52 10.01
C ASN A 107 11.46 5.29 10.07
N GLU A 108 11.93 4.07 9.90
CA GLU A 108 13.37 3.80 9.84
C GLU A 108 14.03 4.43 8.61
N ILE A 109 13.31 4.51 7.51
CA ILE A 109 13.84 5.10 6.27
C ILE A 109 13.93 6.61 6.35
N ILE A 110 12.92 7.28 6.91
CA ILE A 110 12.81 8.74 6.91
C ILE A 110 12.92 9.38 8.28
N GLY A 111 12.82 8.61 9.33
CA GLY A 111 12.86 9.11 10.70
C GLY A 111 14.26 9.39 11.20
N THR A 112 14.32 9.89 12.41
CA THR A 112 15.58 10.17 13.08
C THR A 112 16.05 8.99 13.90
#